data_60c3a9fb06d7260ae9aa112719b2c3e7
#
_entry.id   60c3a9fb06d7260ae9aa112719b2c3e7
#
_cell.length_a   1.000
_cell.length_b   1.000
_cell.length_c   1.000
_cell.angle_alpha   90.00
_cell.angle_beta   90.00
_cell.angle_gamma   90.00
#
_symmetry.space_group_name_H-M   'P 1'
#
loop_
_entity.id
_entity.type
_entity.pdbx_description
1 polymer ?
#
loop_
_entity_poly.entity_id
_entity_poly.type
_entity_poly.pdbx_seq_one_letter_code
_entity_poly.pdbx_strand_id
1 'polypeptide(L)'
;MQIEASEGDNVWAINRNHDIYRYSGISWQHISGKLSQISSGDAGVWGLTLAGTCYYRPYTYEDYPSTGGNWQVVSSSPQMKWLASGTGVVVGVAKSGDLYYRSGVNVASPKGRGWVKVPNVSGMRQVDVFHSMVMGVDTSGRIKYSLIKQ
;
A
#
# COMPACT_ATOMS: atom_id res chain seq x y z
N MET A 1 -9.04 -12.10 0.20
CA MET A 1 -10.16 -11.13 0.25
C MET A 1 -9.78 -10.03 1.21
N GLN A 2 -9.93 -8.77 0.82
CA GLN A 2 -9.54 -7.60 1.60
C GLN A 2 -10.45 -6.44 1.22
N ILE A 3 -10.72 -5.54 2.16
CA ILE A 3 -11.35 -4.24 1.95
C ILE A 3 -10.50 -3.16 2.60
N GLU A 4 -10.36 -2.03 1.93
CA GLU A 4 -9.64 -0.84 2.38
C GLU A 4 -10.52 0.37 2.17
N ALA A 5 -10.54 1.26 3.15
CA ALA A 5 -11.27 2.51 3.08
C ALA A 5 -10.37 3.66 3.52
N SER A 6 -10.41 4.75 2.80
CA SER A 6 -9.78 6.01 3.14
C SER A 6 -10.78 7.16 3.02
N GLU A 7 -10.36 8.39 3.24
CA GLU A 7 -11.23 9.56 3.16
C GLU A 7 -11.91 9.69 1.78
N GLY A 8 -13.02 10.44 1.71
CA GLY A 8 -13.67 10.82 0.44
C GLY A 8 -14.35 9.70 -0.32
N ASP A 9 -14.95 8.72 0.34
CA ASP A 9 -15.63 7.57 -0.29
C ASP A 9 -14.70 6.66 -1.12
N ASN A 10 -13.41 6.69 -0.80
CA ASN A 10 -12.41 5.91 -1.51
C ASN A 10 -12.29 4.50 -0.92
N VAL A 11 -13.21 3.63 -1.31
CA VAL A 11 -13.27 2.24 -0.82
C VAL A 11 -12.86 1.28 -1.92
N TRP A 12 -11.88 0.45 -1.63
CA TRP A 12 -11.34 -0.56 -2.53
C TRP A 12 -11.45 -1.95 -1.93
N ALA A 13 -11.65 -2.94 -2.76
CA ALA A 13 -11.73 -4.33 -2.32
C ALA A 13 -11.06 -5.29 -3.30
N ILE A 14 -10.63 -6.41 -2.76
CA ILE A 14 -10.12 -7.55 -3.53
C ILE A 14 -10.91 -8.79 -3.12
N ASN A 15 -11.45 -9.51 -4.11
CA ASN A 15 -12.15 -10.78 -3.87
C ASN A 15 -11.16 -11.97 -3.76
N ARG A 16 -11.69 -13.18 -3.59
CA ARG A 16 -10.88 -14.42 -3.50
C ARG A 16 -10.17 -14.78 -4.80
N ASN A 17 -10.66 -14.27 -5.93
CA ASN A 17 -10.07 -14.48 -7.25
C ASN A 17 -9.05 -13.40 -7.62
N HIS A 18 -8.69 -12.55 -6.65
CA HIS A 18 -7.79 -11.40 -6.85
C HIS A 18 -8.34 -10.30 -7.76
N ASP A 19 -9.66 -10.33 -8.07
CA ASP A 19 -10.30 -9.25 -8.80
C ASP A 19 -10.40 -8.01 -7.91
N ILE A 20 -10.19 -6.85 -8.54
CA ILE A 20 -10.13 -5.56 -7.88
C ILE A 20 -11.45 -4.84 -8.10
N TYR A 21 -11.98 -4.23 -7.05
CA TYR A 21 -13.20 -3.45 -7.09
C TYR A 21 -13.01 -2.11 -6.38
N ARG A 22 -13.69 -1.09 -6.87
CA ARG A 22 -13.84 0.21 -6.22
C ARG A 22 -15.32 0.51 -6.01
N TYR A 23 -15.66 0.98 -4.82
CA TYR A 23 -17.02 1.47 -4.53
C TYR A 23 -17.17 2.91 -5.02
N SER A 24 -18.22 3.19 -5.80
CA SER A 24 -18.48 4.52 -6.39
C SER A 24 -19.40 5.41 -5.53
N GLY A 25 -19.74 4.95 -4.32
CA GLY A 25 -20.80 5.56 -3.51
C GLY A 25 -22.20 4.97 -3.77
N ILE A 26 -22.36 4.27 -4.90
CA ILE A 26 -23.63 3.64 -5.32
C ILE A 26 -23.45 2.14 -5.55
N SER A 27 -22.38 1.76 -6.24
CA SER A 27 -22.14 0.37 -6.63
C SER A 27 -20.65 0.05 -6.69
N TRP A 28 -20.33 -1.24 -6.70
CA TRP A 28 -19.00 -1.74 -6.92
C TRP A 28 -18.67 -1.74 -8.41
N GLN A 29 -17.57 -1.11 -8.78
CA GLN A 29 -17.01 -1.11 -10.13
C GLN A 29 -15.84 -2.09 -10.18
N HIS A 30 -15.85 -2.99 -11.16
CA HIS A 30 -14.71 -3.85 -11.43
C HIS A 30 -13.56 -3.02 -12.03
N ILE A 31 -12.38 -3.17 -11.47
CA ILE A 31 -11.14 -2.52 -11.93
C ILE A 31 -10.25 -3.58 -12.56
N SER A 32 -9.80 -3.33 -13.78
CA SER A 32 -8.93 -4.26 -14.51
C SER A 32 -7.62 -4.53 -13.77
N GLY A 33 -7.19 -5.78 -13.78
CA GLY A 33 -5.98 -6.27 -13.11
C GLY A 33 -6.26 -7.28 -12.01
N LYS A 34 -5.20 -7.78 -11.40
CA LYS A 34 -5.25 -8.76 -10.31
C LYS A 34 -4.25 -8.37 -9.23
N LEU A 35 -4.71 -8.28 -7.99
CA LEU A 35 -3.87 -7.98 -6.83
C LEU A 35 -4.15 -8.97 -5.68
N SER A 36 -3.14 -9.29 -4.93
CA SER A 36 -3.25 -10.10 -3.71
C SER A 36 -3.43 -9.25 -2.45
N GLN A 37 -3.02 -7.97 -2.51
CA GLN A 37 -3.16 -7.01 -1.43
C GLN A 37 -3.31 -5.61 -2.02
N ILE A 38 -4.13 -4.78 -1.40
CA ILE A 38 -4.35 -3.38 -1.76
C ILE A 38 -4.25 -2.51 -0.51
N SER A 39 -3.79 -1.28 -0.66
CA SER A 39 -3.85 -0.26 0.38
C SER A 39 -4.21 1.08 -0.21
N SER A 40 -5.08 1.79 0.48
CA SER A 40 -5.61 3.10 0.10
C SER A 40 -5.37 4.09 1.23
N GLY A 41 -4.80 5.24 0.91
CA GLY A 41 -4.53 6.35 1.84
C GLY A 41 -4.20 7.61 1.06
N ASP A 42 -3.83 8.70 1.75
CA ASP A 42 -3.50 9.98 1.11
C ASP A 42 -2.35 9.87 0.11
N ALA A 43 -1.40 8.96 0.34
CA ALA A 43 -0.32 8.68 -0.62
C ALA A 43 -0.81 7.87 -1.84
N GLY A 44 -2.13 7.74 -2.01
CA GLY A 44 -2.78 7.07 -3.12
C GLY A 44 -3.03 5.58 -2.91
N VAL A 45 -3.47 4.92 -3.97
CA VAL A 45 -3.81 3.50 -3.96
C VAL A 45 -2.65 2.69 -4.50
N TRP A 46 -2.22 1.72 -3.70
CA TRP A 46 -1.09 0.84 -3.95
C TRP A 46 -1.53 -0.61 -3.87
N GLY A 47 -0.88 -1.48 -4.59
CA GLY A 47 -1.21 -2.90 -4.56
C GLY A 47 -0.04 -3.82 -4.84
N LEU A 48 -0.21 -5.07 -4.42
CA LEU A 48 0.75 -6.16 -4.62
C LEU A 48 0.13 -7.29 -5.43
N THR A 49 0.93 -7.85 -6.32
CA THR A 49 0.63 -9.17 -6.89
C THR A 49 1.07 -10.28 -5.94
N LEU A 50 0.65 -11.51 -6.20
CA LEU A 50 1.13 -12.71 -5.48
C LEU A 50 2.66 -12.85 -5.53
N ALA A 51 3.27 -12.42 -6.63
CA ALA A 51 4.73 -12.42 -6.77
C ALA A 51 5.43 -11.39 -5.88
N GLY A 52 4.69 -10.44 -5.32
CA GLY A 52 5.25 -9.36 -4.50
C GLY A 52 5.69 -8.14 -5.30
N THR A 53 5.24 -8.03 -6.55
CA THR A 53 5.45 -6.83 -7.38
C THR A 53 4.51 -5.73 -6.93
N CYS A 54 5.08 -4.55 -6.72
CA CYS A 54 4.41 -3.35 -6.25
C CYS A 54 3.84 -2.54 -7.42
N TYR A 55 2.59 -2.15 -7.32
CA TYR A 55 1.90 -1.28 -8.26
C TYR A 55 1.32 -0.05 -7.58
N TYR A 56 1.24 1.04 -8.33
CA TYR A 56 0.58 2.29 -7.96
C TYR A 56 -0.56 2.58 -8.94
N ARG A 57 -1.66 3.11 -8.41
CA ARG A 57 -2.80 3.58 -9.20
C ARG A 57 -2.67 5.07 -9.44
N PRO A 58 -2.36 5.57 -10.67
CA PRO A 58 -2.23 7.00 -10.94
C PRO A 58 -3.52 7.78 -10.65
N TYR A 59 -3.36 9.06 -10.31
CA TYR A 59 -4.46 9.99 -10.00
C TYR A 59 -5.26 9.61 -8.74
N THR A 60 -4.63 8.94 -7.79
CA THR A 60 -5.22 8.57 -6.50
C THR A 60 -4.49 9.18 -5.29
N TYR A 61 -3.45 9.98 -5.54
CA TYR A 61 -2.74 10.71 -4.48
C TYR A 61 -3.65 11.82 -3.91
N GLU A 62 -3.58 12.05 -2.57
CA GLU A 62 -4.44 12.99 -1.84
C GLU A 62 -5.95 12.71 -1.97
N ASP A 63 -6.27 11.44 -2.03
CA ASP A 63 -7.63 10.92 -1.89
C ASP A 63 -8.67 11.52 -2.86
N TYR A 64 -8.27 11.73 -4.09
CA TYR A 64 -9.23 12.10 -5.13
C TYR A 64 -10.25 10.97 -5.33
N PRO A 65 -11.57 11.27 -5.36
CA PRO A 65 -12.61 10.28 -5.62
C PRO A 65 -12.57 9.80 -7.07
N SER A 66 -11.53 9.08 -7.43
CA SER A 66 -11.24 8.67 -8.80
C SER A 66 -10.98 7.16 -8.86
N THR A 67 -11.39 6.54 -9.96
CA THR A 67 -10.95 5.18 -10.30
C THR A 67 -9.46 5.12 -10.67
N GLY A 68 -8.82 6.28 -10.81
CA GLY A 68 -7.44 6.40 -11.24
C GLY A 68 -7.23 6.01 -12.71
N GLY A 69 -5.96 5.96 -13.11
CA GLY A 69 -5.52 5.47 -14.41
C GLY A 69 -5.17 3.97 -14.36
N ASN A 70 -4.49 3.48 -15.39
CA ASN A 70 -4.00 2.11 -15.42
C ASN A 70 -2.92 1.87 -14.36
N TRP A 71 -2.90 0.68 -13.77
CA TRP A 71 -1.87 0.29 -12.82
C TRP A 71 -0.47 0.45 -13.41
N GLN A 72 0.41 1.06 -12.65
CA GLN A 72 1.81 1.28 -13.02
C GLN A 72 2.73 0.50 -12.09
N VAL A 73 3.64 -0.26 -12.67
CA VAL A 73 4.69 -0.94 -11.92
C VAL A 73 5.53 0.10 -11.17
N VAL A 74 5.77 -0.14 -9.90
CA VAL A 74 6.67 0.66 -9.07
C VAL A 74 7.99 -0.07 -8.88
N SER A 75 7.93 -1.32 -8.44
CA SER A 75 9.11 -2.14 -8.18
C SER A 75 8.74 -3.62 -8.04
N SER A 76 9.63 -4.48 -8.48
CA SER A 76 9.60 -5.93 -8.22
C SER A 76 10.65 -6.37 -7.19
N SER A 77 11.48 -5.45 -6.69
CA SER A 77 12.51 -5.71 -5.69
C SER A 77 12.61 -4.56 -4.67
N PRO A 78 12.65 -4.86 -3.36
CA PRO A 78 12.41 -6.19 -2.79
C PRO A 78 10.98 -6.68 -3.06
N GLN A 79 10.78 -8.00 -3.14
CA GLN A 79 9.43 -8.56 -3.23
C GLN A 79 8.70 -8.32 -1.92
N MET A 80 7.55 -7.67 -2.00
CA MET A 80 6.73 -7.32 -0.84
C MET A 80 5.63 -8.36 -0.59
N LYS A 81 5.21 -8.48 0.66
CA LYS A 81 4.04 -9.26 1.09
C LYS A 81 2.94 -8.41 1.70
N TRP A 82 3.24 -7.17 2.07
CA TRP A 82 2.29 -6.22 2.62
C TRP A 82 2.68 -4.78 2.29
N LEU A 83 1.70 -3.93 2.01
CA LEU A 83 1.85 -2.47 1.85
C LEU A 83 0.86 -1.74 2.76
N ALA A 84 1.24 -0.56 3.19
CA ALA A 84 0.35 0.42 3.79
C ALA A 84 0.62 1.81 3.22
N SER A 85 -0.44 2.47 2.77
CA SER A 85 -0.44 3.83 2.24
C SER A 85 -1.06 4.76 3.27
N GLY A 86 -0.30 5.74 3.71
CA GLY A 86 -0.73 6.75 4.69
C GLY A 86 -0.54 8.17 4.17
N THR A 87 -0.51 9.14 5.08
CA THR A 87 -0.37 10.56 4.74
C THR A 87 1.06 10.88 4.32
N GLY A 88 1.29 11.01 3.01
CA GLY A 88 2.59 11.32 2.42
C GLY A 88 3.66 10.22 2.58
N VAL A 89 3.25 9.02 2.98
CA VAL A 89 4.16 7.91 3.22
C VAL A 89 3.58 6.59 2.76
N VAL A 90 4.42 5.75 2.20
CA VAL A 90 4.08 4.36 1.89
C VAL A 90 5.12 3.45 2.52
N VAL A 91 4.67 2.44 3.22
CA VAL A 91 5.53 1.43 3.83
C VAL A 91 5.24 0.05 3.27
N GLY A 92 6.22 -0.82 3.31
CA GLY A 92 6.08 -2.20 2.84
C GLY A 92 6.83 -3.18 3.71
N VAL A 93 6.26 -4.37 3.86
CA VAL A 93 6.93 -5.51 4.45
C VAL A 93 7.38 -6.43 3.34
N ALA A 94 8.66 -6.66 3.24
CA ALA A 94 9.23 -7.62 2.29
C ALA A 94 8.87 -9.06 2.67
N LYS A 95 8.96 -9.98 1.73
CA LYS A 95 8.78 -11.43 1.98
C LYS A 95 9.74 -11.95 3.05
N SER A 96 10.91 -11.34 3.21
CA SER A 96 11.86 -11.61 4.29
C SER A 96 11.36 -11.21 5.69
N GLY A 97 10.34 -10.35 5.78
CA GLY A 97 9.87 -9.76 7.03
C GLY A 97 10.51 -8.42 7.37
N ASP A 98 11.42 -7.92 6.55
CA ASP A 98 12.02 -6.61 6.73
C ASP A 98 11.03 -5.49 6.38
N LEU A 99 11.08 -4.40 7.16
CA LEU A 99 10.28 -3.20 6.92
C LEU A 99 11.02 -2.23 6.00
N TYR A 100 10.29 -1.66 5.06
CA TYR A 100 10.77 -0.62 4.15
C TYR A 100 9.80 0.56 4.11
N TYR A 101 10.31 1.74 3.80
CA TYR A 101 9.48 2.88 3.40
C TYR A 101 9.85 3.33 1.99
N ARG A 102 8.90 3.94 1.30
CA ARG A 102 9.11 4.49 -0.04
C ARG A 102 9.58 5.94 0.07
N SER A 103 10.82 6.22 -0.32
CA SER A 103 11.40 7.56 -0.26
C SER A 103 10.83 8.48 -1.34
N GLY A 104 10.67 9.77 -1.03
CA GLY A 104 10.31 10.81 -1.98
C GLY A 104 8.90 10.73 -2.54
N VAL A 105 7.97 10.10 -1.84
CA VAL A 105 6.54 10.10 -2.18
C VAL A 105 5.96 11.48 -1.89
N ASN A 106 5.41 12.13 -2.90
CA ASN A 106 4.73 13.43 -2.80
C ASN A 106 3.86 13.65 -4.05
N VAL A 107 3.11 14.76 -4.09
CA VAL A 107 2.19 15.07 -5.20
C VAL A 107 2.90 15.13 -6.57
N ALA A 108 4.12 15.65 -6.63
CA ALA A 108 4.89 15.74 -7.88
C ALA A 108 5.55 14.40 -8.28
N SER A 109 5.74 13.51 -7.31
CA SER A 109 6.34 12.18 -7.49
C SER A 109 5.59 11.14 -6.66
N PRO A 110 4.33 10.81 -7.01
CA PRO A 110 3.50 9.95 -6.16
C PRO A 110 4.01 8.52 -6.04
N LYS A 111 4.81 8.04 -6.99
CA LYS A 111 5.49 6.73 -6.89
C LYS A 111 6.77 6.76 -6.07
N GLY A 112 7.25 7.95 -5.69
CA GLY A 112 8.52 8.11 -5.01
C GLY A 112 9.72 7.64 -5.83
N ARG A 113 10.85 7.42 -5.16
CA ARG A 113 12.14 7.10 -5.80
C ARG A 113 12.59 5.66 -5.58
N GLY A 114 12.62 5.21 -4.32
CA GLY A 114 13.15 3.88 -3.98
C GLY A 114 12.65 3.38 -2.63
N TRP A 115 12.82 2.08 -2.40
CA TRP A 115 12.56 1.46 -1.11
C TRP A 115 13.80 1.59 -0.21
N VAL A 116 13.61 2.11 0.99
CA VAL A 116 14.66 2.27 2.00
C VAL A 116 14.32 1.35 3.17
N LYS A 117 15.26 0.48 3.53
CA LYS A 117 15.10 -0.45 4.65
C LYS A 117 15.10 0.32 5.98
N VAL A 118 14.12 0.02 6.83
CA VAL A 118 14.09 0.53 8.20
C VAL A 118 15.03 -0.34 9.05
N PRO A 119 16.07 0.26 9.67
CA PRO A 119 17.02 -0.53 10.44
C PRO A 119 16.39 -1.14 11.69
N ASN A 120 16.89 -2.28 12.10
CA ASN A 120 16.49 -3.00 13.33
C ASN A 120 15.01 -3.40 13.42
N VAL A 121 14.30 -3.44 12.28
CA VAL A 121 12.91 -3.91 12.20
C VAL A 121 12.84 -5.09 11.24
N SER A 122 12.54 -6.26 11.77
CA SER A 122 12.43 -7.51 11.01
C SER A 122 11.36 -8.43 11.57
N GLY A 123 11.07 -9.51 10.88
CA GLY A 123 10.06 -10.51 11.29
C GLY A 123 8.63 -9.97 11.23
N MET A 124 8.41 -8.88 10.51
CA MET A 124 7.08 -8.27 10.37
C MET A 124 6.19 -9.13 9.49
N ARG A 125 4.91 -9.17 9.84
CA ARG A 125 3.86 -9.85 9.09
C ARG A 125 2.99 -8.85 8.36
N GLN A 126 2.54 -7.82 9.06
CA GLN A 126 1.60 -6.81 8.62
C GLN A 126 1.90 -5.49 9.31
N VAL A 127 1.72 -4.40 8.61
CA VAL A 127 1.91 -3.04 9.14
C VAL A 127 0.78 -2.13 8.66
N ASP A 128 0.59 -1.06 9.42
CA ASP A 128 -0.17 0.10 9.01
C ASP A 128 0.64 1.36 9.32
N VAL A 129 0.32 2.48 8.67
CA VAL A 129 1.08 3.72 8.81
C VAL A 129 0.16 4.93 8.90
N PHE A 130 0.47 5.79 9.87
CA PHE A 130 -0.16 7.09 10.03
C PHE A 130 0.92 8.15 10.22
N HIS A 131 1.01 9.11 9.29
CA HIS A 131 2.12 10.07 9.21
C HIS A 131 3.47 9.32 9.20
N SER A 132 4.33 9.59 10.17
CA SER A 132 5.64 8.93 10.30
C SER A 132 5.65 7.71 11.22
N MET A 133 4.51 7.39 11.84
CA MET A 133 4.39 6.26 12.75
C MET A 133 3.94 5.01 12.02
N VAL A 134 4.73 3.97 12.07
CA VAL A 134 4.38 2.62 11.59
C VAL A 134 4.06 1.75 12.78
N MET A 135 2.93 1.12 12.77
CA MET A 135 2.54 0.09 13.72
C MET A 135 2.34 -1.23 12.98
N GLY A 136 2.65 -2.32 13.63
CA GLY A 136 2.48 -3.61 12.99
C GLY A 136 2.55 -4.79 13.96
N VAL A 137 2.34 -5.95 13.40
CA VAL A 137 2.42 -7.22 14.10
C VAL A 137 3.49 -8.08 13.47
N ASP A 138 4.32 -8.70 14.31
CA ASP A 138 5.34 -9.65 13.86
C ASP A 138 4.76 -11.08 13.69
N THR A 139 5.58 -11.98 13.19
CA THR A 139 5.21 -13.38 12.96
C THR A 139 4.89 -14.15 14.23
N SER A 140 5.29 -13.62 15.40
CA SER A 140 4.97 -14.16 16.73
C SER A 140 3.71 -13.56 17.36
N GLY A 141 3.02 -12.65 16.61
CA GLY A 141 1.83 -11.96 17.09
C GLY A 141 2.09 -10.78 18.01
N ARG A 142 3.34 -10.33 18.16
CA ARG A 142 3.70 -9.19 19.01
C ARG A 142 3.50 -7.89 18.25
N ILE A 143 2.93 -6.88 18.91
CA ILE A 143 2.78 -5.53 18.37
C ILE A 143 4.12 -4.81 18.44
N LYS A 144 4.51 -4.17 17.35
CA LYS A 144 5.71 -3.34 17.24
C LYS A 144 5.35 -1.99 16.64
N TYR A 145 6.17 -0.99 16.95
CA TYR A 145 6.06 0.33 16.31
C TYR A 145 7.45 0.83 15.90
N SER A 146 7.48 1.72 14.93
CA SER A 146 8.69 2.42 14.48
C SER A 146 8.32 3.82 13.99
N LEU A 147 9.24 4.76 14.15
CA LEU A 147 9.13 6.08 13.52
C LEU A 147 10.01 6.12 12.27
N ILE A 148 9.43 6.52 11.16
CA ILE A 148 10.15 6.74 9.91
C ILE A 148 10.59 8.20 9.88
N LYS A 149 11.90 8.41 9.76
CA LYS A 149 12.48 9.72 9.46
C LYS A 149 12.71 9.76 7.95
N GLN A 150 11.89 10.52 7.27
CA GLN A 150 12.06 10.81 5.84
C GLN A 150 13.07 11.94 5.61
#